data_dbd8d1566011292c53c9baa6ed9e625a
#
_entry.id   dbd8d1566011292c53c9baa6ed9e625a
#
_cell.length_a   1.000
_cell.length_b   1.000
_cell.length_c   1.000
_cell.angle_alpha   90.00
_cell.angle_beta   90.00
_cell.angle_gamma   90.00
#
_symmetry.space_group_name_H-M   'P 1'
#
loop_
_entity.id
_entity.type
_entity.pdbx_description
1 polymer ?
#
loop_
_entity_poly.entity_id
_entity_poly.type
_entity_poly.pdbx_seq_one_letter_code
_entity_poly.pdbx_strand_id
1 'polypeptide(L)'
;LFDGRKFKTKKFQNNHAGIASLQDWLVSAGAQGCAVGMEATGSYSEVVACTLHDASYRVSVINPAQVAAFIQAELGRSKTDALDAKYIARFTALHQPVQWQPPPQNVRVLQALVRRLDSLKDLLQQERNRLETAHPSVQPSIQTVIDTLEAQIRTLEDMIHDHINQDPDLRRDRDLLESIPGISHRTSAIVLSHIHALKRCRTSKQWVAYAGLDCAIRQSGTSLRQSGHISKRGSASLRSAMFMPAIVAARHNPLVAPFARRLRA
;
A
#
# COMPACT_ATOMS: atom_id res chain seq x y z
N LEU A 1 -10.79 5.12 -22.71
CA LEU A 1 -11.36 3.92 -23.33
C LEU A 1 -10.51 3.48 -24.51
N PHE A 2 -10.37 2.19 -24.69
CA PHE A 2 -9.70 1.55 -25.81
C PHE A 2 -10.61 0.45 -26.36
N ASP A 3 -10.92 0.51 -27.63
CA ASP A 3 -11.80 -0.44 -28.33
C ASP A 3 -11.04 -1.52 -29.15
N GLY A 4 -9.73 -1.63 -28.94
CA GLY A 4 -8.82 -2.49 -29.69
C GLY A 4 -8.12 -1.78 -30.86
N ARG A 5 -8.59 -0.61 -31.26
CA ARG A 5 -8.02 0.18 -32.38
C ARG A 5 -7.84 1.65 -32.03
N LYS A 6 -8.84 2.29 -31.42
CA LYS A 6 -8.88 3.73 -31.17
C LYS A 6 -8.97 4.02 -29.68
N PHE A 7 -8.43 5.16 -29.28
CA PHE A 7 -8.52 5.68 -27.93
C PHE A 7 -9.49 6.86 -27.85
N LYS A 8 -10.37 6.84 -26.85
CA LYS A 8 -11.15 8.01 -26.40
C LYS A 8 -10.62 8.40 -25.02
N THR A 9 -10.25 9.67 -24.82
CA THR A 9 -9.72 10.18 -23.55
C THR A 9 -10.59 11.31 -23.04
N LYS A 10 -10.81 11.33 -21.71
CA LYS A 10 -11.50 12.39 -20.99
C LYS A 10 -10.89 12.50 -19.60
N LYS A 11 -10.82 13.70 -19.03
CA LYS A 11 -10.37 13.94 -17.65
C LYS A 11 -11.56 14.08 -16.73
N PHE A 12 -11.45 13.51 -15.54
CA PHE A 12 -12.45 13.59 -14.47
C PHE A 12 -11.75 13.98 -13.18
N GLN A 13 -12.44 14.69 -12.31
CA GLN A 13 -11.94 14.96 -10.97
C GLN A 13 -12.06 13.71 -10.10
N ASN A 14 -11.09 13.48 -9.23
CA ASN A 14 -11.13 12.34 -8.30
C ASN A 14 -11.92 12.70 -7.03
N ASN A 15 -13.21 12.92 -7.20
CA ASN A 15 -14.21 13.16 -6.16
C ASN A 15 -15.53 12.49 -6.58
N HIS A 16 -16.51 12.46 -5.69
CA HIS A 16 -17.79 11.78 -5.95
C HIS A 16 -18.47 12.24 -7.24
N ALA A 17 -18.52 13.55 -7.52
CA ALA A 17 -19.13 14.09 -8.73
C ALA A 17 -18.37 13.69 -9.99
N GLY A 18 -17.04 13.72 -9.95
CA GLY A 18 -16.20 13.31 -11.07
C GLY A 18 -16.28 11.80 -11.35
N ILE A 19 -16.38 10.97 -10.31
CA ILE A 19 -16.56 9.52 -10.47
C ILE A 19 -17.96 9.21 -11.07
N ALA A 20 -19.00 9.88 -10.62
CA ALA A 20 -20.33 9.76 -11.24
C ALA A 20 -20.28 10.15 -12.74
N SER A 21 -19.65 11.27 -13.06
CA SER A 21 -19.47 11.70 -14.45
C SER A 21 -18.63 10.72 -15.30
N LEU A 22 -17.67 10.03 -14.68
CA LEU A 22 -16.94 8.94 -15.31
C LEU A 22 -17.86 7.76 -15.64
N GLN A 23 -18.73 7.35 -14.71
CA GLN A 23 -19.69 6.27 -14.93
C GLN A 23 -20.66 6.62 -16.06
N ASP A 24 -21.23 7.83 -16.06
CA ASP A 24 -22.12 8.31 -17.12
C ASP A 24 -21.41 8.30 -18.49
N TRP A 25 -20.16 8.71 -18.53
CA TRP A 25 -19.37 8.68 -19.76
C TRP A 25 -19.10 7.25 -20.24
N LEU A 26 -18.83 6.31 -19.35
CA LEU A 26 -18.64 4.89 -19.70
C LEU A 26 -19.93 4.30 -20.26
N VAL A 27 -21.08 4.61 -19.65
CA VAL A 27 -22.40 4.19 -20.11
C VAL A 27 -22.69 4.77 -21.50
N SER A 28 -22.52 6.08 -21.68
CA SER A 28 -22.78 6.76 -22.96
C SER A 28 -21.86 6.28 -24.11
N ALA A 29 -20.70 5.73 -23.75
CA ALA A 29 -19.76 5.13 -24.71
C ALA A 29 -20.05 3.64 -24.99
N GLY A 30 -21.08 3.04 -24.40
CA GLY A 30 -21.41 1.61 -24.54
C GLY A 30 -20.39 0.68 -23.85
N ALA A 31 -19.69 1.18 -22.82
CA ALA A 31 -18.63 0.48 -22.15
C ALA A 31 -19.04 -0.03 -20.73
N GLN A 32 -20.33 -0.31 -20.52
CA GLN A 32 -20.82 -0.90 -19.28
C GLN A 32 -20.15 -2.25 -19.02
N GLY A 33 -19.74 -2.49 -17.76
CA GLY A 33 -19.10 -3.75 -17.37
C GLY A 33 -17.76 -4.05 -18.04
N CYS A 34 -17.14 -3.07 -18.71
CA CYS A 34 -15.84 -3.25 -19.36
C CYS A 34 -14.74 -3.53 -18.32
N ALA A 35 -13.59 -4.00 -18.82
CA ALA A 35 -12.38 -4.09 -17.99
C ALA A 35 -11.81 -2.68 -17.73
N VAL A 36 -11.56 -2.37 -16.47
CA VAL A 36 -10.98 -1.10 -16.03
C VAL A 36 -9.65 -1.37 -15.37
N GLY A 37 -8.56 -0.94 -16.00
CA GLY A 37 -7.23 -0.93 -15.37
C GLY A 37 -6.95 0.42 -14.73
N MET A 38 -6.36 0.40 -13.55
CA MET A 38 -5.87 1.59 -12.89
C MET A 38 -4.57 1.30 -12.15
N GLU A 39 -3.72 2.31 -12.05
CA GLU A 39 -2.48 2.21 -11.29
C GLU A 39 -2.76 2.28 -9.79
N ALA A 40 -2.03 1.48 -8.99
CA ALA A 40 -2.10 1.50 -7.54
C ALA A 40 -1.46 2.79 -6.99
N THR A 41 -2.28 3.81 -6.72
CA THR A 41 -1.86 5.11 -6.17
C THR A 41 -2.33 5.31 -4.71
N GLY A 42 -2.41 4.22 -3.95
CA GLY A 42 -2.84 4.23 -2.55
C GLY A 42 -4.30 4.66 -2.38
N SER A 43 -4.58 5.55 -1.43
CA SER A 43 -5.94 6.01 -1.13
C SER A 43 -6.64 6.72 -2.29
N TYR A 44 -5.86 7.32 -3.22
CA TYR A 44 -6.42 8.02 -4.38
C TYR A 44 -7.16 7.11 -5.35
N SER A 45 -6.71 5.86 -5.51
CA SER A 45 -7.35 4.88 -6.39
C SER A 45 -8.47 4.09 -5.72
N GLU A 46 -8.53 4.06 -4.38
CA GLU A 46 -9.41 3.17 -3.63
C GLU A 46 -10.90 3.50 -3.83
N VAL A 47 -11.27 4.79 -3.72
CA VAL A 47 -12.68 5.21 -3.85
C VAL A 47 -13.20 4.90 -5.25
N VAL A 48 -12.47 5.28 -6.29
CA VAL A 48 -12.87 5.02 -7.67
C VAL A 48 -12.90 3.52 -7.98
N ALA A 49 -11.94 2.75 -7.44
CA ALA A 49 -11.91 1.29 -7.60
C ALA A 49 -13.14 0.62 -6.99
N CYS A 50 -13.48 0.98 -5.74
CA CYS A 50 -14.68 0.47 -5.06
C CYS A 50 -15.95 0.85 -5.81
N THR A 51 -16.12 2.13 -6.17
CA THR A 51 -17.33 2.60 -6.87
C THR A 51 -17.53 1.90 -8.21
N LEU A 52 -16.48 1.70 -8.99
CA LEU A 52 -16.58 0.99 -10.27
C LEU A 52 -16.80 -0.52 -10.06
N HIS A 53 -16.17 -1.12 -9.06
CA HIS A 53 -16.43 -2.51 -8.70
C HIS A 53 -17.89 -2.75 -8.30
N ASP A 54 -18.45 -1.88 -7.45
CA ASP A 54 -19.84 -1.94 -7.00
C ASP A 54 -20.84 -1.72 -8.16
N ALA A 55 -20.42 -0.96 -9.18
CA ALA A 55 -21.15 -0.80 -10.44
C ALA A 55 -20.89 -1.94 -11.47
N SER A 56 -20.35 -3.08 -11.03
CA SER A 56 -20.11 -4.29 -11.83
C SER A 56 -19.10 -4.14 -12.96
N TYR A 57 -18.17 -3.17 -12.87
CA TYR A 57 -17.02 -3.13 -13.76
C TYR A 57 -15.93 -4.14 -13.30
N ARG A 58 -15.21 -4.70 -14.25
CA ARG A 58 -14.08 -5.61 -13.98
C ARG A 58 -12.83 -4.80 -13.68
N VAL A 59 -12.68 -4.36 -12.44
CA VAL A 59 -11.59 -3.50 -12.00
C VAL A 59 -10.31 -4.31 -11.78
N SER A 60 -9.18 -3.83 -12.26
CA SER A 60 -7.83 -4.35 -11.98
C SER A 60 -6.94 -3.22 -11.48
N VAL A 61 -6.42 -3.35 -10.26
CA VAL A 61 -5.47 -2.41 -9.67
C VAL A 61 -4.07 -2.93 -9.95
N ILE A 62 -3.34 -2.22 -10.80
CA ILE A 62 -2.09 -2.66 -11.42
C ILE A 62 -0.90 -2.05 -10.69
N ASN A 63 0.12 -2.86 -10.43
CA ASN A 63 1.36 -2.37 -9.82
C ASN A 63 2.05 -1.36 -10.76
N PRO A 64 2.44 -0.17 -10.27
CA PRO A 64 3.13 0.85 -11.05
C PRO A 64 4.37 0.33 -11.80
N ALA A 65 5.10 -0.61 -11.20
CA ALA A 65 6.26 -1.22 -11.85
C ALA A 65 5.92 -2.03 -13.11
N GLN A 66 4.72 -2.63 -13.16
CA GLN A 66 4.25 -3.36 -14.36
C GLN A 66 3.89 -2.39 -15.48
N VAL A 67 3.20 -1.29 -15.14
CA VAL A 67 2.87 -0.24 -16.11
C VAL A 67 4.13 0.41 -16.66
N ALA A 68 5.10 0.75 -15.80
CA ALA A 68 6.38 1.34 -16.21
C ALA A 68 7.18 0.40 -17.13
N ALA A 69 7.25 -0.90 -16.80
CA ALA A 69 7.92 -1.88 -17.66
C ALA A 69 7.23 -2.03 -19.02
N PHE A 70 5.90 -2.00 -19.05
CA PHE A 70 5.13 -2.04 -20.30
C PHE A 70 5.38 -0.81 -21.16
N ILE A 71 5.35 0.40 -20.57
CA ILE A 71 5.65 1.65 -21.30
C ILE A 71 7.07 1.61 -21.88
N GLN A 72 8.03 1.10 -21.12
CA GLN A 72 9.41 0.94 -21.59
C GLN A 72 9.52 -0.07 -22.75
N ALA A 73 8.81 -1.19 -22.68
CA ALA A 73 8.76 -2.18 -23.75
C ALA A 73 8.12 -1.64 -25.04
N GLU A 74 7.14 -0.74 -24.92
CA GLU A 74 6.50 -0.03 -26.05
C GLU A 74 7.33 1.18 -26.54
N LEU A 75 8.56 1.36 -26.06
CA LEU A 75 9.46 2.48 -26.42
C LEU A 75 8.85 3.87 -26.19
N GLY A 76 8.02 4.00 -25.17
CA GLY A 76 7.39 5.28 -24.79
C GLY A 76 8.44 6.34 -24.43
N ARG A 77 8.44 7.47 -25.15
CA ARG A 77 9.43 8.55 -25.00
C ARG A 77 8.93 9.71 -24.14
N SER A 78 7.63 9.86 -24.02
CA SER A 78 7.00 11.00 -23.35
C SER A 78 6.13 10.50 -22.18
N LYS A 79 6.12 11.26 -21.10
CA LYS A 79 5.28 10.98 -19.94
C LYS A 79 4.25 12.10 -19.78
N THR A 80 2.98 11.75 -19.94
CA THR A 80 1.83 12.61 -19.62
C THR A 80 0.70 11.72 -19.13
N ASP A 81 -0.17 12.25 -18.27
CA ASP A 81 -1.32 11.51 -17.73
C ASP A 81 -2.19 10.88 -18.83
N ALA A 82 -2.35 11.59 -19.96
CA ALA A 82 -3.14 11.11 -21.09
C ALA A 82 -2.48 9.94 -21.82
N LEU A 83 -1.15 9.92 -21.91
CA LEU A 83 -0.39 8.80 -22.49
C LEU A 83 -0.35 7.63 -21.51
N ASP A 84 -0.13 7.88 -20.23
CA ASP A 84 -0.12 6.84 -19.19
C ASP A 84 -1.49 6.14 -19.15
N ALA A 85 -2.61 6.89 -19.21
CA ALA A 85 -3.94 6.31 -19.30
C ALA A 85 -4.15 5.43 -20.54
N LYS A 86 -3.58 5.80 -21.71
CA LYS A 86 -3.62 4.97 -22.91
C LYS A 86 -2.81 3.69 -22.76
N TYR A 87 -1.62 3.77 -22.17
CA TYR A 87 -0.79 2.59 -21.89
C TYR A 87 -1.47 1.64 -20.92
N ILE A 88 -2.08 2.19 -19.83
CA ILE A 88 -2.84 1.38 -18.88
C ILE A 88 -4.02 0.68 -19.54
N ALA A 89 -4.78 1.40 -20.38
CA ALA A 89 -5.91 0.82 -21.11
C ALA A 89 -5.46 -0.30 -22.07
N ARG A 90 -4.35 -0.09 -22.81
CA ARG A 90 -3.77 -1.09 -23.69
C ARG A 90 -3.20 -2.29 -22.94
N PHE A 91 -2.48 -2.05 -21.85
CA PHE A 91 -2.00 -3.10 -20.95
C PHE A 91 -3.15 -3.97 -20.46
N THR A 92 -4.22 -3.33 -19.99
CA THR A 92 -5.41 -4.02 -19.49
C THR A 92 -6.07 -4.90 -20.53
N ALA A 93 -6.16 -4.41 -21.77
CA ALA A 93 -6.75 -5.16 -22.88
C ALA A 93 -5.89 -6.37 -23.30
N LEU A 94 -4.57 -6.19 -23.36
CA LEU A 94 -3.63 -7.22 -23.81
C LEU A 94 -3.34 -8.29 -22.76
N HIS A 95 -3.12 -7.88 -21.51
CA HIS A 95 -2.65 -8.77 -20.45
C HIS A 95 -3.76 -9.26 -19.52
N GLN A 96 -4.97 -8.68 -19.61
CA GLN A 96 -6.12 -9.06 -18.78
C GLN A 96 -5.73 -9.28 -17.30
N PRO A 97 -5.17 -8.26 -16.63
CA PRO A 97 -4.64 -8.42 -15.28
C PRO A 97 -5.71 -8.91 -14.31
N VAL A 98 -5.27 -9.59 -13.25
CA VAL A 98 -6.17 -10.19 -12.25
C VAL A 98 -7.15 -9.13 -11.73
N GLN A 99 -8.43 -9.50 -11.69
CA GLN A 99 -9.46 -8.64 -11.12
C GLN A 99 -9.20 -8.38 -9.63
N TRP A 100 -9.25 -7.11 -9.29
CA TRP A 100 -9.14 -6.66 -7.91
C TRP A 100 -10.46 -6.91 -7.17
N GLN A 101 -10.35 -7.39 -5.96
CA GLN A 101 -11.46 -7.53 -5.04
C GLN A 101 -11.29 -6.52 -3.91
N PRO A 102 -12.30 -5.72 -3.58
CA PRO A 102 -12.21 -4.78 -2.48
C PRO A 102 -12.00 -5.54 -1.16
N PRO A 103 -11.13 -5.02 -0.28
CA PRO A 103 -11.09 -5.54 1.07
C PRO A 103 -12.45 -5.40 1.77
N PRO A 104 -12.80 -6.28 2.70
CA PRO A 104 -13.98 -6.13 3.54
C PRO A 104 -14.02 -4.76 4.23
N GLN A 105 -15.21 -4.26 4.55
CA GLN A 105 -15.40 -2.92 5.12
C GLN A 105 -14.59 -2.71 6.41
N ASN A 106 -14.58 -3.68 7.32
CA ASN A 106 -13.80 -3.66 8.55
C ASN A 106 -12.30 -3.47 8.28
N VAL A 107 -11.74 -4.17 7.27
CA VAL A 107 -10.33 -4.03 6.87
C VAL A 107 -10.07 -2.66 6.23
N ARG A 108 -11.00 -2.12 5.43
CA ARG A 108 -10.86 -0.78 4.83
C ARG A 108 -10.84 0.33 5.89
N VAL A 109 -11.70 0.23 6.91
CA VAL A 109 -11.70 1.16 8.05
C VAL A 109 -10.36 1.08 8.79
N LEU A 110 -9.88 -0.13 9.10
CA LEU A 110 -8.58 -0.31 9.75
C LEU A 110 -7.43 0.27 8.91
N GLN A 111 -7.45 0.07 7.60
CA GLN A 111 -6.47 0.67 6.68
C GLN A 111 -6.46 2.20 6.75
N ALA A 112 -7.63 2.82 6.79
CA ALA A 112 -7.76 4.27 6.87
C ALA A 112 -7.21 4.81 8.20
N LEU A 113 -7.54 4.17 9.33
CA LEU A 113 -7.06 4.53 10.66
C LEU A 113 -5.53 4.39 10.77
N VAL A 114 -4.97 3.26 10.31
CA VAL A 114 -3.52 3.00 10.35
C VAL A 114 -2.77 4.03 9.48
N ARG A 115 -3.24 4.31 8.26
CA ARG A 115 -2.61 5.33 7.38
C ARG A 115 -2.65 6.72 8.02
N ARG A 116 -3.79 7.07 8.67
CA ARG A 116 -3.89 8.37 9.36
C ARG A 116 -2.94 8.44 10.54
N LEU A 117 -2.83 7.38 11.32
CA LEU A 117 -1.90 7.29 12.44
C LEU A 117 -0.44 7.46 11.96
N ASP A 118 -0.03 6.78 10.89
CA ASP A 118 1.32 6.92 10.33
C ASP A 118 1.57 8.36 9.87
N SER A 119 0.60 8.98 9.17
CA SER A 119 0.72 10.39 8.74
C SER A 119 0.88 11.36 9.91
N LEU A 120 0.16 11.16 11.04
CA LEU A 120 0.31 12.01 12.22
C LEU A 120 1.66 11.80 12.91
N LYS A 121 2.18 10.57 12.93
CA LYS A 121 3.50 10.28 13.49
C LYS A 121 4.62 10.91 12.67
N ASP A 122 4.49 10.92 11.34
CA ASP A 122 5.43 11.60 10.46
C ASP A 122 5.42 13.13 10.69
N LEU A 123 4.24 13.73 10.82
CA LEU A 123 4.09 15.16 11.14
C LEU A 123 4.68 15.48 12.52
N LEU A 124 4.40 14.67 13.53
CA LEU A 124 4.96 14.82 14.87
C LEU A 124 6.48 14.80 14.85
N GLN A 125 7.08 13.87 14.10
CA GLN A 125 8.54 13.81 13.98
C GLN A 125 9.10 15.06 13.29
N GLN A 126 8.42 15.58 12.26
CA GLN A 126 8.83 16.84 11.61
C GLN A 126 8.78 18.02 12.57
N GLU A 127 7.72 18.16 13.38
CA GLU A 127 7.62 19.25 14.35
C GLU A 127 8.65 19.13 15.47
N ARG A 128 8.94 17.91 15.94
CA ARG A 128 10.02 17.69 16.92
C ARG A 128 11.38 18.09 16.37
N ASN A 129 11.70 17.71 15.13
CA ASN A 129 12.95 18.12 14.49
C ASN A 129 13.03 19.65 14.30
N ARG A 130 11.90 20.31 14.00
CA ARG A 130 11.82 21.78 13.93
C ARG A 130 12.08 22.44 15.30
N LEU A 131 11.52 21.86 16.36
CA LEU A 131 11.67 22.39 17.72
C LEU A 131 13.14 22.44 18.14
N GLU A 132 13.94 21.42 17.76
CA GLU A 132 15.37 21.33 18.13
C GLU A 132 16.19 22.52 17.58
N THR A 133 15.81 23.10 16.43
CA THR A 133 16.55 24.17 15.75
C THR A 133 15.82 25.52 15.76
N ALA A 134 14.63 25.58 16.35
CA ALA A 134 13.76 26.74 16.29
C ALA A 134 14.26 27.89 17.20
N HIS A 135 14.11 29.12 16.73
CA HIS A 135 14.33 30.29 17.56
C HIS A 135 13.37 30.27 18.77
N PRO A 136 13.83 30.69 19.99
CA PRO A 136 13.02 30.64 21.20
C PRO A 136 11.64 31.29 21.10
N SER A 137 11.50 32.37 20.33
CA SER A 137 10.22 33.08 20.15
C SER A 137 9.12 32.26 19.47
N VAL A 138 9.46 31.23 18.71
CA VAL A 138 8.48 30.37 17.99
C VAL A 138 8.32 28.98 18.62
N GLN A 139 9.20 28.61 19.56
CA GLN A 139 9.11 27.28 20.24
C GLN A 139 7.75 27.03 20.90
N PRO A 140 7.10 27.99 21.59
CA PRO A 140 5.78 27.75 22.18
C PRO A 140 4.71 27.38 21.15
N SER A 141 4.76 27.99 19.95
CA SER A 141 3.83 27.68 18.86
C SER A 141 4.05 26.24 18.34
N ILE A 142 5.31 25.84 18.15
CA ILE A 142 5.65 24.48 17.70
C ILE A 142 5.23 23.46 18.76
N GLN A 143 5.47 23.74 20.06
CA GLN A 143 5.07 22.87 21.15
C GLN A 143 3.54 22.64 21.18
N THR A 144 2.74 23.67 20.97
CA THR A 144 1.28 23.56 20.88
C THR A 144 0.85 22.61 19.76
N VAL A 145 1.53 22.62 18.61
CA VAL A 145 1.26 21.69 17.50
C VAL A 145 1.65 20.26 17.91
N ILE A 146 2.80 20.07 18.53
CA ILE A 146 3.27 18.76 19.06
C ILE A 146 2.23 18.19 20.01
N ASP A 147 1.79 18.94 21.02
CA ASP A 147 0.81 18.51 22.02
C ASP A 147 -0.52 18.08 21.36
N THR A 148 -0.95 18.85 20.35
CA THR A 148 -2.16 18.52 19.57
C THR A 148 -2.00 17.22 18.78
N LEU A 149 -0.85 17.05 18.11
CA LEU A 149 -0.55 15.83 17.35
C LEU A 149 -0.49 14.60 18.26
N GLU A 150 0.14 14.72 19.44
CA GLU A 150 0.21 13.64 20.43
C GLU A 150 -1.17 13.25 20.95
N ALA A 151 -2.05 14.21 21.22
CA ALA A 151 -3.42 13.93 21.62
C ALA A 151 -4.21 13.20 20.53
N GLN A 152 -4.08 13.63 19.27
CA GLN A 152 -4.73 12.97 18.12
C GLN A 152 -4.18 11.57 17.86
N ILE A 153 -2.88 11.35 18.06
CA ILE A 153 -2.26 10.03 17.94
C ILE A 153 -2.86 9.07 18.96
N ARG A 154 -2.97 9.47 20.24
CA ARG A 154 -3.60 8.65 21.29
C ARG A 154 -5.04 8.29 20.92
N THR A 155 -5.84 9.27 20.50
CA THR A 155 -7.24 9.02 20.07
C THR A 155 -7.31 8.00 18.94
N LEU A 156 -6.41 8.07 17.95
CA LEU A 156 -6.40 7.12 16.84
C LEU A 156 -5.91 5.72 17.27
N GLU A 157 -4.98 5.64 18.20
CA GLU A 157 -4.52 4.36 18.78
C GLU A 157 -5.68 3.66 19.50
N ASP A 158 -6.47 4.40 20.28
CA ASP A 158 -7.68 3.89 20.92
C ASP A 158 -8.73 3.44 19.90
N MET A 159 -8.99 4.25 18.87
CA MET A 159 -9.92 3.89 17.79
C MET A 159 -9.51 2.61 17.06
N ILE A 160 -8.21 2.42 16.80
CA ILE A 160 -7.67 1.20 16.16
C ILE A 160 -7.88 0.00 17.09
N HIS A 161 -7.57 0.15 18.38
CA HIS A 161 -7.76 -0.89 19.37
C HIS A 161 -9.22 -1.33 19.46
N ASP A 162 -10.14 -0.39 19.59
CA ASP A 162 -11.58 -0.64 19.69
C ASP A 162 -12.12 -1.29 18.42
N HIS A 163 -11.69 -0.79 17.24
CA HIS A 163 -12.11 -1.35 15.96
C HIS A 163 -11.68 -2.83 15.81
N ILE A 164 -10.46 -3.17 16.20
CA ILE A 164 -9.97 -4.55 16.17
C ILE A 164 -10.72 -5.41 17.20
N ASN A 165 -11.00 -4.89 18.41
CA ASN A 165 -11.70 -5.64 19.46
C ASN A 165 -13.17 -5.92 19.13
N GLN A 166 -13.84 -5.04 18.39
CA GLN A 166 -15.24 -5.20 17.99
C GLN A 166 -15.41 -6.27 16.90
N ASP A 167 -14.36 -6.59 16.15
CA ASP A 167 -14.40 -7.60 15.10
C ASP A 167 -13.76 -8.92 15.60
N PRO A 168 -14.54 -10.02 15.71
CA PRO A 168 -14.02 -11.29 16.23
C PRO A 168 -12.86 -11.88 15.42
N ASP A 169 -12.87 -11.71 14.10
CA ASP A 169 -11.81 -12.24 13.24
C ASP A 169 -10.53 -11.42 13.35
N LEU A 170 -10.64 -10.08 13.34
CA LEU A 170 -9.48 -9.20 13.54
C LEU A 170 -8.87 -9.40 14.93
N ARG A 171 -9.70 -9.54 15.96
CA ARG A 171 -9.25 -9.79 17.33
C ARG A 171 -8.49 -11.10 17.44
N ARG A 172 -9.04 -12.20 16.92
CA ARG A 172 -8.37 -13.50 16.91
C ARG A 172 -7.03 -13.44 16.16
N ASP A 173 -7.01 -12.83 14.98
CA ASP A 173 -5.80 -12.72 14.17
C ASP A 173 -4.75 -11.82 14.86
N ARG A 174 -5.17 -10.74 15.58
CA ARG A 174 -4.29 -9.95 16.45
C ARG A 174 -3.68 -10.79 17.57
N ASP A 175 -4.49 -11.54 18.31
CA ASP A 175 -4.02 -12.34 19.43
C ASP A 175 -2.98 -13.37 18.98
N LEU A 176 -3.17 -13.97 17.81
CA LEU A 176 -2.18 -14.85 17.19
C LEU A 176 -0.89 -14.12 16.82
N LEU A 177 -0.98 -12.90 16.25
CA LEU A 177 0.20 -12.12 15.90
C LEU A 177 1.00 -11.70 17.14
N GLU A 178 0.32 -11.22 18.18
CA GLU A 178 0.93 -10.72 19.40
C GLU A 178 1.49 -11.83 20.30
N SER A 179 1.09 -13.08 20.09
CA SER A 179 1.73 -14.24 20.73
C SER A 179 3.18 -14.46 20.23
N ILE A 180 3.56 -13.83 19.12
CA ILE A 180 4.92 -13.92 18.56
C ILE A 180 5.82 -12.89 19.23
N PRO A 181 6.91 -13.30 19.93
CA PRO A 181 7.82 -12.38 20.59
C PRO A 181 8.36 -11.32 19.62
N GLY A 182 8.13 -10.05 19.96
CA GLY A 182 8.54 -8.89 19.17
C GLY A 182 7.43 -8.25 18.32
N ILE A 183 6.26 -8.88 18.20
CA ILE A 183 5.10 -8.25 17.59
C ILE A 183 4.35 -7.43 18.65
N SER A 184 4.27 -6.12 18.44
CA SER A 184 3.52 -5.18 19.28
C SER A 184 2.12 -4.91 18.72
N HIS A 185 1.24 -4.28 19.50
CA HIS A 185 -0.08 -3.82 19.06
C HIS A 185 -0.04 -2.98 17.77
N ARG A 186 0.96 -2.10 17.64
CA ARG A 186 1.13 -1.32 16.40
C ARG A 186 1.49 -2.21 15.22
N THR A 187 2.39 -3.16 15.42
CA THR A 187 2.80 -4.06 14.35
C THR A 187 1.65 -4.95 13.92
N SER A 188 0.89 -5.51 14.87
CA SER A 188 -0.28 -6.34 14.57
C SER A 188 -1.34 -5.54 13.81
N ALA A 189 -1.64 -4.30 14.21
CA ALA A 189 -2.58 -3.43 13.51
C ALA A 189 -2.17 -3.18 12.05
N ILE A 190 -0.87 -2.91 11.80
CA ILE A 190 -0.36 -2.73 10.43
C ILE A 190 -0.49 -4.04 9.63
N VAL A 191 -0.13 -5.19 10.18
CA VAL A 191 -0.28 -6.49 9.51
C VAL A 191 -1.75 -6.78 9.20
N LEU A 192 -2.65 -6.55 10.16
CA LEU A 192 -4.09 -6.72 9.98
C LEU A 192 -4.67 -5.79 8.90
N SER A 193 -4.16 -4.59 8.78
CA SER A 193 -4.56 -3.67 7.70
C SER A 193 -4.24 -4.25 6.30
N HIS A 194 -3.29 -5.18 6.19
CA HIS A 194 -2.94 -5.91 4.97
C HIS A 194 -3.55 -7.33 4.89
N ILE A 195 -4.33 -7.76 5.90
CA ILE A 195 -4.74 -9.15 6.07
C ILE A 195 -5.50 -9.72 4.85
N HIS A 196 -6.32 -8.90 4.19
CA HIS A 196 -7.05 -9.31 2.99
C HIS A 196 -6.11 -9.74 1.84
N ALA A 197 -5.05 -9.00 1.61
CA ALA A 197 -4.04 -9.34 0.61
C ALA A 197 -3.18 -10.51 1.07
N LEU A 198 -2.80 -10.55 2.35
CA LEU A 198 -1.98 -11.60 2.92
C LEU A 198 -2.68 -12.96 2.92
N LYS A 199 -3.98 -13.02 3.22
CA LYS A 199 -4.77 -14.28 3.15
C LYS A 199 -4.88 -14.84 1.73
N ARG A 200 -4.64 -14.04 0.69
CA ARG A 200 -4.57 -14.51 -0.71
C ARG A 200 -3.19 -15.07 -1.10
N CYS A 201 -2.17 -14.84 -0.31
CA CYS A 201 -0.84 -15.41 -0.51
C CYS A 201 -0.85 -16.88 -0.05
N ARG A 202 -0.43 -17.78 -0.96
CA ARG A 202 -0.42 -19.23 -0.71
C ARG A 202 0.87 -19.72 -0.06
N THR A 203 1.93 -18.95 -0.13
CA THR A 203 3.27 -19.32 0.36
C THR A 203 3.94 -18.16 1.10
N SER A 204 4.86 -18.48 2.02
CA SER A 204 5.67 -17.49 2.72
C SER A 204 6.50 -16.62 1.77
N LYS A 205 6.95 -17.17 0.63
CA LYS A 205 7.66 -16.41 -0.41
C LYS A 205 6.80 -15.29 -1.00
N GLN A 206 5.51 -15.53 -1.18
CA GLN A 206 4.57 -14.51 -1.65
C GLN A 206 4.36 -13.40 -0.60
N TRP A 207 4.34 -13.74 0.70
CA TRP A 207 4.29 -12.75 1.78
C TRP A 207 5.54 -11.86 1.78
N VAL A 208 6.72 -12.48 1.63
CA VAL A 208 8.01 -11.77 1.55
C VAL A 208 8.03 -10.83 0.34
N ALA A 209 7.56 -11.30 -0.83
CA ALA A 209 7.45 -10.49 -2.04
C ALA A 209 6.41 -9.37 -1.89
N TYR A 210 5.26 -9.63 -1.25
CA TYR A 210 4.25 -8.61 -0.97
C TYR A 210 4.78 -7.47 -0.09
N ALA A 211 5.65 -7.80 0.87
CA ALA A 211 6.36 -6.80 1.68
C ALA A 211 7.55 -6.14 0.94
N GLY A 212 7.96 -6.67 -0.22
CA GLY A 212 9.15 -6.22 -0.95
C GLY A 212 10.45 -6.51 -0.21
N LEU A 213 10.47 -7.61 0.55
CA LEU A 213 11.64 -8.12 1.28
C LEU A 213 12.35 -9.25 0.52
N ASP A 214 11.84 -9.66 -0.64
CA ASP A 214 12.47 -10.61 -1.54
C ASP A 214 13.81 -10.07 -2.07
N CYS A 215 14.76 -10.96 -2.32
CA CYS A 215 16.07 -10.59 -2.80
C CYS A 215 16.03 -10.32 -4.32
N ALA A 216 16.46 -9.11 -4.72
CA ALA A 216 16.72 -8.78 -6.11
C ALA A 216 18.16 -9.11 -6.47
N ILE A 217 18.35 -10.14 -7.29
CA ILE A 217 19.66 -10.56 -7.78
C ILE A 217 19.81 -10.04 -9.22
N ARG A 218 20.93 -9.37 -9.50
CA ARG A 218 21.31 -8.98 -10.85
C ARG A 218 22.63 -9.66 -11.18
N GLN A 219 22.58 -10.64 -12.06
CA GLN A 219 23.77 -11.34 -12.58
C GLN A 219 23.70 -11.33 -14.11
N SER A 220 24.76 -10.92 -14.74
CA SER A 220 24.91 -10.99 -16.20
C SER A 220 26.34 -11.41 -16.54
N GLY A 221 26.48 -12.59 -17.11
CA GLY A 221 27.78 -13.17 -17.47
C GLY A 221 28.73 -13.31 -16.28
N THR A 222 30.03 -13.21 -16.56
CA THR A 222 31.08 -13.31 -15.54
C THR A 222 31.46 -11.99 -14.87
N SER A 223 31.04 -10.86 -15.45
CA SER A 223 31.49 -9.51 -15.07
C SER A 223 30.54 -8.76 -14.10
N LEU A 224 29.27 -9.16 -13.98
CA LEU A 224 28.31 -8.50 -13.10
C LEU A 224 27.85 -9.44 -11.97
N ARG A 225 28.51 -9.33 -10.81
CA ARG A 225 28.02 -9.88 -9.54
C ARG A 225 27.72 -8.74 -8.59
N GLN A 226 26.50 -8.21 -8.64
CA GLN A 226 26.03 -7.30 -7.59
C GLN A 226 25.52 -8.10 -6.40
N SER A 227 25.95 -7.70 -5.18
CA SER A 227 25.37 -8.23 -3.94
C SER A 227 23.85 -8.04 -3.96
N GLY A 228 23.09 -9.09 -3.66
CA GLY A 228 21.65 -9.02 -3.59
C GLY A 228 21.17 -7.99 -2.56
N HIS A 229 20.14 -7.25 -2.91
CA HIS A 229 19.45 -6.34 -1.99
C HIS A 229 17.95 -6.64 -2.01
N ILE A 230 17.21 -6.16 -1.02
CA ILE A 230 15.75 -6.32 -1.00
C ILE A 230 15.12 -5.57 -2.17
N SER A 231 14.11 -6.16 -2.80
CA SER A 231 13.49 -5.63 -4.03
C SER A 231 12.82 -4.27 -3.83
N LYS A 232 12.28 -4.02 -2.63
CA LYS A 232 11.46 -2.84 -2.28
C LYS A 232 10.22 -2.67 -3.17
N ARG A 233 9.85 -3.67 -3.97
CA ARG A 233 8.70 -3.63 -4.91
C ARG A 233 7.37 -4.02 -4.29
N GLY A 234 7.26 -3.97 -2.95
CA GLY A 234 6.06 -4.30 -2.19
C GLY A 234 5.67 -3.21 -1.20
N SER A 235 4.80 -3.54 -0.24
CA SER A 235 4.30 -2.62 0.77
C SER A 235 5.42 -2.05 1.64
N ALA A 236 5.65 -0.75 1.54
CA ALA A 236 6.64 -0.04 2.36
C ALA A 236 6.22 -0.01 3.83
N SER A 237 4.92 0.17 4.11
CA SER A 237 4.36 0.17 5.47
C SER A 237 4.61 -1.16 6.16
N LEU A 238 4.25 -2.29 5.52
CA LEU A 238 4.47 -3.62 6.08
C LEU A 238 5.97 -3.91 6.27
N ARG A 239 6.81 -3.56 5.31
CA ARG A 239 8.27 -3.75 5.39
C ARG A 239 8.87 -2.97 6.55
N SER A 240 8.48 -1.70 6.74
CA SER A 240 8.92 -0.87 7.86
C SER A 240 8.44 -1.44 9.20
N ALA A 241 7.19 -1.88 9.28
CA ALA A 241 6.61 -2.46 10.49
C ALA A 241 7.33 -3.73 10.95
N MET A 242 7.87 -4.54 10.01
CA MET A 242 8.59 -5.78 10.32
C MET A 242 10.03 -5.57 10.78
N PHE A 243 10.59 -4.36 10.68
CA PHE A 243 12.00 -4.11 11.00
C PHE A 243 12.32 -4.35 12.49
N MET A 244 11.59 -3.69 13.40
CA MET A 244 11.81 -3.86 14.85
C MET A 244 11.46 -5.27 15.34
N PRO A 245 10.33 -5.87 14.95
CA PRO A 245 10.05 -7.27 15.24
C PRO A 245 11.14 -8.23 14.81
N ALA A 246 11.75 -8.03 13.64
CA ALA A 246 12.84 -8.88 13.16
C ALA A 246 14.09 -8.76 14.06
N ILE A 247 14.44 -7.56 14.53
CA ILE A 247 15.56 -7.35 15.49
C ILE A 247 15.27 -8.06 16.82
N VAL A 248 14.07 -7.92 17.35
CA VAL A 248 13.66 -8.57 18.60
C VAL A 248 13.64 -10.08 18.42
N ALA A 249 13.07 -10.59 17.33
CA ALA A 249 13.02 -12.01 17.04
C ALA A 249 14.43 -12.61 16.87
N ALA A 250 15.35 -11.90 16.22
CA ALA A 250 16.75 -12.35 16.07
C ALA A 250 17.48 -12.49 17.42
N ARG A 251 17.03 -11.83 18.49
CA ARG A 251 17.63 -11.91 19.83
C ARG A 251 16.90 -12.89 20.74
N HIS A 252 15.56 -12.87 20.71
CA HIS A 252 14.73 -13.47 21.75
C HIS A 252 13.82 -14.60 21.25
N ASN A 253 13.56 -14.72 19.94
CA ASN A 253 12.71 -15.79 19.44
C ASN A 253 13.52 -17.08 19.28
N PRO A 254 13.13 -18.21 19.96
CA PRO A 254 13.91 -19.44 19.96
C PRO A 254 14.04 -20.08 18.57
N LEU A 255 13.12 -19.82 17.65
CA LEU A 255 13.17 -20.35 16.28
C LEU A 255 14.01 -19.45 15.35
N VAL A 256 13.96 -18.13 15.55
CA VAL A 256 14.62 -17.15 14.65
C VAL A 256 16.05 -16.88 15.07
N ALA A 257 16.36 -16.85 16.38
CA ALA A 257 17.69 -16.52 16.89
C ALA A 257 18.82 -17.46 16.38
N PRO A 258 18.64 -18.80 16.31
CA PRO A 258 19.65 -19.69 15.73
C PRO A 258 19.89 -19.42 14.24
N PHE A 259 18.80 -19.16 13.49
CA PHE A 259 18.89 -18.83 12.07
C PHE A 259 19.64 -17.50 11.87
N ALA A 260 19.32 -16.46 12.64
CA ALA A 260 19.99 -15.17 12.58
C ALA A 260 21.49 -15.26 12.92
N ARG A 261 21.87 -16.10 13.90
CA ARG A 261 23.29 -16.37 14.25
C ARG A 261 24.03 -17.03 13.10
N ARG A 262 23.43 -18.03 12.46
CA ARG A 262 24.05 -18.73 11.31
C ARG A 262 24.29 -17.80 10.11
N LEU A 263 23.43 -16.79 9.89
CA LEU A 263 23.61 -15.83 8.79
C LEU A 263 24.72 -14.78 9.07
N ARG A 264 25.12 -14.62 10.33
CA ARG A 264 26.18 -13.67 10.72
C ARG A 264 27.57 -14.31 10.84
N ALA A 265 27.62 -15.62 10.93
CA ALA A 265 28.85 -16.42 10.88
C ALA A 265 29.32 -16.60 9.44
#